data_10d31845bd0894328f531cc5a7901246
#
_entry.id   10d31845bd0894328f531cc5a7901246
#
_cell.length_a   1.000
_cell.length_b   1.000
_cell.length_c   1.000
_cell.angle_alpha   90.00
_cell.angle_beta   90.00
_cell.angle_gamma   90.00
#
_symmetry.space_group_name_H-M   'P 1'
#
loop_
_entity.id
_entity.type
_entity.pdbx_description
1 polymer ?
#
loop_
_entity_poly.entity_id
_entity_poly.type
_entity_poly.pdbx_seq_one_letter_code
_entity_poly.pdbx_strand_id
1 'polypeptide(L)'
;MREEYFVTEETAGDRIDKFLAEQYENLSRSFLQKLLKSGEVMVDGRPVKASYKVAEGDLISFEVPEAVEPEIVPEDIPLDILYEDHDVILVNKPTGMVVHPAAGHYTGTLVNALMFHCKEDLSGINGVLRPGIVHRIDMDTTGVIIACKNDLAHNSIATQLKEHSITRRYQAIVHGALKDDEGVIDEPIGRSPKDRKKMAVNYSNGKSAVTHYKVLTRFKDFTHIECRLETGRTHQIRVHMASIGHPLLGDAVYGPAKCPYKLQGQTLHAGILGFVHPRTGEYMEFSAPLPEYFEELLRKLPG
;
A
#
# COMPACT_ATOMS: atom_id res chain seq x y z
N MET A 1 17.15 -15.48 19.95
CA MET A 1 17.19 -15.59 21.43
C MET A 1 16.39 -16.81 21.82
N ARG A 2 16.93 -17.67 22.72
CA ARG A 2 16.18 -18.83 23.22
C ARG A 2 15.26 -18.38 24.35
N GLU A 3 13.97 -18.69 24.21
CA GLU A 3 12.93 -18.42 25.19
C GLU A 3 12.54 -19.73 25.87
N GLU A 4 12.33 -19.68 27.20
CA GLU A 4 11.88 -20.82 27.99
C GLU A 4 10.77 -20.38 28.93
N TYR A 5 9.70 -21.17 29.02
CA TYR A 5 8.57 -20.91 29.89
C TYR A 5 8.13 -22.18 30.60
N PHE A 6 7.98 -22.09 31.92
CA PHE A 6 7.48 -23.18 32.73
C PHE A 6 6.00 -22.98 33.04
N VAL A 7 5.16 -23.91 32.61
CA VAL A 7 3.69 -23.81 32.73
C VAL A 7 3.28 -24.07 34.18
N THR A 8 2.54 -23.15 34.77
CA THR A 8 1.98 -23.25 36.15
C THR A 8 0.53 -23.73 36.09
N GLU A 9 -0.03 -24.12 37.22
CA GLU A 9 -1.44 -24.54 37.36
C GLU A 9 -2.42 -23.48 36.83
N GLU A 10 -2.13 -22.19 37.07
CA GLU A 10 -2.98 -21.07 36.61
C GLU A 10 -3.00 -20.88 35.08
N THR A 11 -1.96 -21.37 34.39
CA THR A 11 -1.80 -21.16 32.94
C THR A 11 -2.04 -22.44 32.13
N ALA A 12 -2.30 -23.56 32.79
CA ALA A 12 -2.56 -24.85 32.15
C ALA A 12 -3.94 -24.90 31.47
N GLY A 13 -4.07 -25.73 30.43
CA GLY A 13 -5.34 -26.05 29.76
C GLY A 13 -5.60 -25.32 28.46
N ASP A 14 -4.94 -24.22 28.19
CA ASP A 14 -5.08 -23.48 26.93
C ASP A 14 -4.28 -24.13 25.80
N ARG A 15 -4.66 -23.81 24.56
CA ARG A 15 -3.86 -24.21 23.40
C ARG A 15 -2.55 -23.45 23.37
N ILE A 16 -1.45 -24.14 23.08
CA ILE A 16 -0.10 -23.56 23.09
C ILE A 16 0.03 -22.32 22.17
N ASP A 17 -0.66 -22.26 21.03
CA ASP A 17 -0.63 -21.10 20.13
C ASP A 17 -1.31 -19.86 20.74
N LYS A 18 -2.33 -20.05 21.58
CA LYS A 18 -3.01 -18.97 22.32
C LYS A 18 -2.17 -18.57 23.53
N PHE A 19 -1.78 -19.55 24.32
CA PHE A 19 -0.97 -19.39 25.51
C PHE A 19 0.30 -18.57 25.23
N LEU A 20 1.10 -18.94 24.23
CA LEU A 20 2.32 -18.20 23.86
C LEU A 20 2.03 -16.77 23.40
N ALA A 21 0.92 -16.55 22.68
CA ALA A 21 0.55 -15.19 22.23
C ALA A 21 0.13 -14.27 23.40
N GLU A 22 -0.32 -14.81 24.52
CA GLU A 22 -0.64 -14.07 25.72
C GLU A 22 0.60 -13.79 26.58
N GLN A 23 1.59 -14.69 26.57
CA GLN A 23 2.85 -14.52 27.31
C GLN A 23 3.85 -13.60 26.61
N TYR A 24 3.80 -13.52 25.27
CA TYR A 24 4.75 -12.77 24.46
C TYR A 24 4.03 -11.73 23.61
N GLU A 25 3.71 -10.55 24.17
CA GLU A 25 2.97 -9.47 23.52
C GLU A 25 3.63 -8.97 22.20
N ASN A 26 4.95 -9.10 22.09
CA ASN A 26 5.72 -8.70 20.89
C ASN A 26 5.70 -9.76 19.78
N LEU A 27 5.16 -10.97 20.01
CA LEU A 27 5.08 -12.04 19.04
C LEU A 27 3.63 -12.25 18.56
N SER A 28 3.39 -12.09 17.27
CA SER A 28 2.05 -12.34 16.74
C SER A 28 1.69 -13.83 16.78
N ARG A 29 0.42 -14.14 17.05
CA ARG A 29 -0.09 -15.52 17.04
C ARG A 29 0.20 -16.26 15.71
N SER A 30 0.16 -15.55 14.59
CA SER A 30 0.47 -16.12 13.27
C SER A 30 1.95 -16.48 13.13
N PHE A 31 2.84 -15.74 13.75
CA PHE A 31 4.26 -16.04 13.81
C PHE A 31 4.51 -17.29 14.68
N LEU A 32 3.93 -17.34 15.88
CA LEU A 32 4.02 -18.50 16.78
C LEU A 32 3.47 -19.78 16.13
N GLN A 33 2.38 -19.69 15.36
CA GLN A 33 1.87 -20.82 14.60
C GLN A 33 2.83 -21.32 13.51
N LYS A 34 3.65 -20.43 12.91
CA LYS A 34 4.71 -20.84 11.98
C LYS A 34 5.81 -21.61 12.70
N LEU A 35 6.30 -21.11 13.85
CA LEU A 35 7.31 -21.80 14.67
C LEU A 35 6.81 -23.16 15.17
N LEU A 36 5.55 -23.28 15.55
CA LEU A 36 4.93 -24.56 15.92
C LEU A 36 4.86 -25.52 14.72
N LYS A 37 4.54 -25.00 13.54
CA LYS A 37 4.46 -25.83 12.32
C LYS A 37 5.82 -26.30 11.82
N SER A 38 6.88 -25.48 11.98
CA SER A 38 8.26 -25.85 11.64
C SER A 38 8.91 -26.76 12.69
N GLY A 39 8.26 -26.97 13.87
CA GLY A 39 8.80 -27.82 14.94
C GLY A 39 9.85 -27.11 15.80
N GLU A 40 9.95 -25.80 15.72
CA GLU A 40 10.88 -24.98 16.49
C GLU A 40 10.41 -24.71 17.91
N VAL A 41 9.11 -24.90 18.20
CA VAL A 41 8.57 -24.87 19.57
C VAL A 41 8.51 -26.28 20.12
N MET A 42 9.16 -26.47 21.25
CA MET A 42 9.25 -27.76 21.93
C MET A 42 8.58 -27.69 23.30
N VAL A 43 7.97 -28.78 23.71
CA VAL A 43 7.51 -29.05 25.08
C VAL A 43 8.29 -30.27 25.58
N ASP A 44 9.02 -30.12 26.68
CA ASP A 44 9.91 -31.14 27.25
C ASP A 44 10.87 -31.72 26.20
N GLY A 45 11.41 -30.84 25.33
CA GLY A 45 12.34 -31.22 24.27
C GLY A 45 11.69 -31.92 23.07
N ARG A 46 10.36 -31.95 22.93
CA ARG A 46 9.63 -32.56 21.81
C ARG A 46 8.79 -31.54 21.05
N PRO A 47 8.82 -31.52 19.71
CA PRO A 47 8.01 -30.63 18.92
C PRO A 47 6.52 -30.96 19.08
N VAL A 48 5.69 -29.92 19.19
CA VAL A 48 4.25 -30.05 19.39
C VAL A 48 3.44 -29.30 18.32
N LYS A 49 2.17 -29.70 18.11
CA LYS A 49 1.27 -29.02 17.20
C LYS A 49 0.64 -27.80 17.86
N ALA A 50 0.22 -26.80 17.08
CA ALA A 50 -0.46 -25.59 17.57
C ALA A 50 -1.73 -25.87 18.39
N SER A 51 -2.32 -27.05 18.25
CA SER A 51 -3.50 -27.49 19.04
C SER A 51 -3.14 -28.16 20.36
N TYR A 52 -1.85 -28.36 20.67
CA TYR A 52 -1.41 -28.93 21.95
C TYR A 52 -1.98 -28.10 23.11
N LYS A 53 -2.51 -28.74 24.11
CA LYS A 53 -2.98 -28.10 25.34
C LYS A 53 -1.88 -28.18 26.38
N VAL A 54 -1.41 -27.02 26.81
CA VAL A 54 -0.34 -26.96 27.81
C VAL A 54 -0.82 -27.54 29.15
N ALA A 55 0.03 -28.31 29.77
CA ALA A 55 -0.21 -28.91 31.08
C ALA A 55 0.69 -28.28 32.15
N GLU A 56 0.26 -28.32 33.41
CA GLU A 56 1.10 -27.93 34.52
C GLU A 56 2.39 -28.75 34.52
N GLY A 57 3.53 -28.07 34.67
CA GLY A 57 4.85 -28.70 34.67
C GLY A 57 5.50 -28.78 33.29
N ASP A 58 4.80 -28.47 32.19
CA ASP A 58 5.41 -28.41 30.86
C ASP A 58 6.52 -27.36 30.81
N LEU A 59 7.68 -27.72 30.28
CA LEU A 59 8.74 -26.80 29.92
C LEU A 59 8.68 -26.51 28.42
N ILE A 60 8.15 -25.34 28.07
CA ILE A 60 8.09 -24.87 26.69
C ILE A 60 9.39 -24.16 26.36
N SER A 61 10.04 -24.54 25.27
CA SER A 61 11.25 -23.87 24.76
C SER A 61 11.16 -23.62 23.26
N PHE A 62 11.60 -22.45 22.81
CA PHE A 62 11.72 -22.11 21.40
C PHE A 62 12.77 -21.03 21.17
N GLU A 63 13.28 -20.97 19.95
CA GLU A 63 14.14 -19.87 19.54
C GLU A 63 13.32 -18.83 18.81
N VAL A 64 13.37 -17.58 19.27
CA VAL A 64 12.90 -16.44 18.52
C VAL A 64 14.04 -16.07 17.56
N PRO A 65 13.89 -16.33 16.24
CA PRO A 65 14.86 -15.83 15.28
C PRO A 65 14.99 -14.33 15.46
N GLU A 66 16.20 -13.82 15.48
CA GLU A 66 16.41 -12.38 15.35
C GLU A 66 15.68 -11.91 14.11
N ALA A 67 14.86 -10.88 14.24
CA ALA A 67 14.23 -10.25 13.09
C ALA A 67 15.37 -9.71 12.24
N VAL A 68 15.75 -10.45 11.20
CA VAL A 68 16.60 -9.92 10.15
C VAL A 68 15.73 -8.91 9.43
N GLU A 69 15.86 -7.64 9.82
CA GLU A 69 15.27 -6.55 9.03
C GLU A 69 15.90 -6.67 7.64
N PRO A 70 15.09 -6.87 6.59
CA PRO A 70 15.65 -6.96 5.25
C PRO A 70 16.37 -5.65 4.95
N GLU A 71 17.66 -5.74 4.75
CA GLU A 71 18.48 -4.60 4.33
C GLU A 71 18.01 -4.19 2.95
N ILE A 72 17.56 -2.94 2.82
CA ILE A 72 17.21 -2.39 1.52
C ILE A 72 18.48 -1.90 0.87
N VAL A 73 18.84 -2.52 -0.23
CA VAL A 73 20.02 -2.15 -1.00
C VAL A 73 19.69 -0.98 -1.94
N PRO A 74 20.43 0.13 -1.93
CA PRO A 74 20.32 1.18 -2.93
C PRO A 74 20.57 0.62 -4.34
N GLU A 75 19.72 0.97 -5.31
CA GLU A 75 19.86 0.51 -6.70
C GLU A 75 19.87 1.70 -7.66
N ASP A 76 20.81 1.68 -8.64
CA ASP A 76 20.91 2.69 -9.69
C ASP A 76 19.79 2.51 -10.73
N ILE A 77 18.59 2.93 -10.35
CA ILE A 77 17.40 2.92 -11.19
C ILE A 77 17.09 4.36 -11.59
N PRO A 78 16.99 4.68 -12.89
CA PRO A 78 16.67 6.02 -13.35
C PRO A 78 15.34 6.51 -12.80
N LEU A 79 15.32 7.73 -12.26
CA LEU A 79 14.13 8.42 -11.77
C LEU A 79 13.75 9.56 -12.71
N ASP A 80 12.49 9.63 -13.09
CA ASP A 80 11.90 10.81 -13.76
C ASP A 80 11.50 11.82 -12.69
N ILE A 81 12.44 12.74 -12.36
CA ILE A 81 12.32 13.71 -11.28
C ILE A 81 11.58 14.94 -11.81
N LEU A 82 10.42 15.24 -11.24
CA LEU A 82 9.62 16.43 -11.58
C LEU A 82 10.08 17.67 -10.79
N TYR A 83 10.55 17.46 -9.57
CA TYR A 83 11.05 18.51 -8.69
C TYR A 83 11.92 17.90 -7.59
N GLU A 84 12.95 18.59 -7.19
CA GLU A 84 13.77 18.22 -6.04
C GLU A 84 14.38 19.46 -5.40
N ASP A 85 14.38 19.48 -4.06
CA ASP A 85 15.13 20.45 -3.26
C ASP A 85 15.75 19.77 -2.03
N HIS A 86 16.06 20.53 -0.98
CA HIS A 86 16.64 20.00 0.26
C HIS A 86 15.62 19.19 1.10
N ASP A 87 14.31 19.44 0.94
CA ASP A 87 13.26 18.91 1.81
C ASP A 87 12.45 17.77 1.16
N VAL A 88 12.19 17.88 -0.14
CA VAL A 88 11.32 16.95 -0.85
C VAL A 88 11.87 16.57 -2.24
N ILE A 89 11.47 15.40 -2.70
CA ILE A 89 11.66 14.95 -4.09
C ILE A 89 10.33 14.44 -4.63
N LEU A 90 9.95 14.90 -5.82
CA LEU A 90 8.76 14.46 -6.56
C LEU A 90 9.18 13.70 -7.81
N VAL A 91 8.65 12.51 -7.96
CA VAL A 91 8.99 11.59 -9.04
C VAL A 91 7.73 11.24 -9.83
N ASN A 92 7.83 11.19 -11.15
CA ASN A 92 6.85 10.59 -12.03
C ASN A 92 7.10 9.06 -12.06
N LYS A 93 6.40 8.32 -11.20
CA LYS A 93 6.58 6.87 -11.07
C LYS A 93 6.08 6.14 -12.33
N PRO A 94 6.89 5.26 -12.93
CA PRO A 94 6.42 4.42 -14.04
C PRO A 94 5.45 3.33 -13.59
N THR A 95 4.77 2.70 -14.55
CA THR A 95 4.02 1.45 -14.32
C THR A 95 4.95 0.30 -13.96
N GLY A 96 4.47 -0.70 -13.23
CA GLY A 96 5.24 -1.89 -12.83
C GLY A 96 6.21 -1.68 -11.67
N MET A 97 6.40 -0.45 -11.19
CA MET A 97 7.29 -0.15 -10.06
C MET A 97 6.51 -0.11 -8.73
N VAL A 98 6.91 -0.95 -7.78
CA VAL A 98 6.40 -0.92 -6.41
C VAL A 98 7.05 0.24 -5.65
N VAL A 99 6.31 0.92 -4.78
CA VAL A 99 6.85 2.08 -4.03
C VAL A 99 7.90 1.65 -2.99
N HIS A 100 7.62 0.61 -2.22
CA HIS A 100 8.53 0.14 -1.16
C HIS A 100 8.54 -1.39 -1.10
N PRO A 101 9.63 -2.00 -0.61
CA PRO A 101 9.75 -3.44 -0.52
C PRO A 101 8.57 -4.10 0.19
N ALA A 102 8.11 -5.19 -0.39
CA ALA A 102 7.03 -6.02 0.11
C ALA A 102 7.26 -7.48 -0.29
N ALA A 103 6.48 -8.41 0.27
CA ALA A 103 6.57 -9.83 -0.06
C ALA A 103 6.48 -10.06 -1.59
N GLY A 104 7.55 -10.61 -2.18
CA GLY A 104 7.69 -10.84 -3.61
C GLY A 104 8.33 -9.69 -4.41
N HIS A 105 8.62 -8.54 -3.79
CA HIS A 105 9.23 -7.36 -4.41
C HIS A 105 10.20 -6.70 -3.42
N TYR A 106 11.39 -7.26 -3.25
CA TYR A 106 12.41 -6.74 -2.34
C TYR A 106 13.42 -5.81 -3.01
N THR A 107 13.47 -5.82 -4.34
CA THR A 107 14.37 -5.06 -5.22
C THR A 107 13.57 -4.35 -6.30
N GLY A 108 14.19 -3.41 -7.01
CA GLY A 108 13.55 -2.69 -8.12
C GLY A 108 12.44 -1.74 -7.67
N THR A 109 12.38 -1.34 -6.40
CA THR A 109 11.34 -0.46 -5.89
C THR A 109 11.74 1.01 -5.97
N LEU A 110 10.77 1.90 -5.85
CA LEU A 110 11.05 3.34 -5.79
C LEU A 110 11.98 3.68 -4.62
N VAL A 111 11.83 3.00 -3.47
CA VAL A 111 12.71 3.21 -2.31
C VAL A 111 14.16 2.83 -2.64
N ASN A 112 14.41 1.70 -3.34
CA ASN A 112 15.77 1.34 -3.75
C ASN A 112 16.41 2.43 -4.63
N ALA A 113 15.63 2.99 -5.58
CA ALA A 113 16.08 4.08 -6.44
C ALA A 113 16.33 5.39 -5.68
N LEU A 114 15.42 5.77 -4.77
CA LEU A 114 15.55 6.96 -3.94
C LEU A 114 16.77 6.88 -3.01
N MET A 115 17.03 5.72 -2.40
CA MET A 115 18.21 5.50 -1.56
C MET A 115 19.51 5.66 -2.35
N PHE A 116 19.54 5.23 -3.60
CA PHE A 116 20.70 5.43 -4.46
C PHE A 116 20.88 6.90 -4.84
N HIS A 117 19.79 7.57 -5.24
CA HIS A 117 19.80 8.96 -5.67
C HIS A 117 20.08 9.94 -4.53
N CYS A 118 19.33 9.84 -3.43
CA CYS A 118 19.42 10.76 -2.29
C CYS A 118 20.50 10.37 -1.29
N LYS A 119 21.06 9.15 -1.38
CA LYS A 119 22.04 8.61 -0.42
C LYS A 119 21.51 8.67 1.01
N GLU A 120 22.15 9.45 1.89
CA GLU A 120 21.75 9.60 3.30
C GLU A 120 20.64 10.64 3.52
N ASP A 121 20.27 11.40 2.48
CA ASP A 121 19.26 12.45 2.53
C ASP A 121 17.85 11.87 2.34
N LEU A 122 17.42 10.98 3.22
CA LEU A 122 16.02 10.50 3.30
C LEU A 122 15.59 10.43 4.75
N SER A 123 14.35 10.88 5.04
CA SER A 123 13.80 10.76 6.39
C SER A 123 13.71 9.31 6.85
N GLY A 124 14.21 9.03 8.05
CA GLY A 124 14.16 7.71 8.69
C GLY A 124 12.90 7.41 9.50
N ILE A 125 11.94 8.34 9.60
CA ILE A 125 10.77 8.23 10.51
C ILE A 125 9.98 6.93 10.33
N ASN A 126 9.80 6.45 9.09
CA ASN A 126 9.08 5.21 8.82
C ASN A 126 9.98 3.96 8.83
N GLY A 127 11.15 4.06 9.42
CA GLY A 127 12.12 2.97 9.58
C GLY A 127 12.85 2.58 8.28
N VAL A 128 13.68 1.56 8.39
CA VAL A 128 14.59 1.10 7.32
C VAL A 128 13.86 0.71 6.04
N LEU A 129 12.64 0.18 6.15
CA LEU A 129 11.89 -0.32 4.98
C LEU A 129 11.20 0.76 4.15
N ARG A 130 11.07 2.00 4.64
CA ARG A 130 10.30 3.07 3.99
C ARG A 130 10.91 4.45 4.18
N PRO A 131 12.23 4.62 4.01
CA PRO A 131 12.85 5.93 4.21
C PRO A 131 12.20 6.95 3.26
N GLY A 132 11.85 8.11 3.80
CA GLY A 132 11.23 9.21 3.05
C GLY A 132 9.78 9.00 2.56
N ILE A 133 9.21 7.81 2.68
CA ILE A 133 7.88 7.49 2.12
C ILE A 133 6.76 7.90 3.07
N VAL A 134 5.92 8.83 2.64
CA VAL A 134 4.73 9.33 3.37
C VAL A 134 3.41 8.83 2.80
N HIS A 135 3.38 8.46 1.52
CA HIS A 135 2.21 7.88 0.85
C HIS A 135 2.63 6.88 -0.24
N ARG A 136 1.65 6.25 -0.85
CA ARG A 136 1.90 5.26 -1.91
C ARG A 136 0.84 5.30 -2.99
N ILE A 137 1.24 4.93 -4.19
CA ILE A 137 0.37 4.56 -5.30
C ILE A 137 0.65 3.08 -5.67
N ASP A 138 -0.29 2.43 -6.34
CA ASP A 138 -0.17 1.01 -6.66
C ASP A 138 0.96 0.75 -7.68
N MET A 139 1.42 -0.50 -7.78
CA MET A 139 2.50 -0.91 -8.69
C MET A 139 2.27 -0.42 -10.12
N ASP A 140 1.07 -0.66 -10.65
CA ASP A 140 0.73 -0.30 -12.04
C ASP A 140 0.08 1.09 -12.17
N THR A 141 -0.05 1.84 -11.09
CA THR A 141 -0.43 3.26 -11.13
C THR A 141 0.79 4.11 -11.43
N THR A 142 0.69 4.94 -12.45
CA THR A 142 1.73 5.89 -12.86
C THR A 142 1.52 7.27 -12.24
N GLY A 143 2.52 8.15 -12.33
CA GLY A 143 2.39 9.57 -12.02
C GLY A 143 3.06 10.03 -10.74
N VAL A 144 2.67 11.20 -10.26
CA VAL A 144 3.38 11.94 -9.21
C VAL A 144 3.32 11.23 -7.87
N ILE A 145 4.50 11.06 -7.28
CA ILE A 145 4.68 10.64 -5.88
C ILE A 145 5.73 11.54 -5.22
N ILE A 146 5.47 11.93 -3.96
CA ILE A 146 6.40 12.71 -3.14
C ILE A 146 7.12 11.82 -2.14
N ALA A 147 8.41 12.04 -1.97
CA ALA A 147 9.20 11.52 -0.86
C ALA A 147 9.88 12.66 -0.10
N CYS A 148 10.15 12.46 1.18
CA CYS A 148 10.70 13.45 2.09
C CYS A 148 12.17 13.16 2.38
N LYS A 149 13.03 14.16 2.17
CA LYS A 149 14.48 14.03 2.33
C LYS A 149 14.94 14.22 3.77
N ASN A 150 14.09 14.76 4.64
CA ASN A 150 14.37 14.94 6.07
C ASN A 150 13.10 14.83 6.92
N ASP A 151 13.29 14.77 8.24
CA ASP A 151 12.21 14.55 9.20
C ASP A 151 11.26 15.75 9.33
N LEU A 152 11.73 16.96 9.12
CA LEU A 152 10.88 18.16 9.10
C LEU A 152 9.87 18.05 7.95
N ALA A 153 10.33 17.74 6.76
CA ALA A 153 9.48 17.54 5.59
C ALA A 153 8.52 16.35 5.80
N HIS A 154 9.02 15.24 6.34
CA HIS A 154 8.22 14.06 6.62
C HIS A 154 7.03 14.38 7.54
N ASN A 155 7.28 15.01 8.68
CA ASN A 155 6.24 15.37 9.64
C ASN A 155 5.21 16.33 9.03
N SER A 156 5.67 17.34 8.30
CA SER A 156 4.79 18.32 7.65
C SER A 156 3.90 17.66 6.61
N ILE A 157 4.47 16.90 5.66
CA ILE A 157 3.70 16.24 4.59
C ILE A 157 2.77 15.16 5.15
N ALA A 158 3.22 14.38 6.15
CA ALA A 158 2.37 13.38 6.82
C ALA A 158 1.18 14.03 7.52
N THR A 159 1.36 15.20 8.14
CA THR A 159 0.27 15.98 8.75
C THR A 159 -0.72 16.45 7.70
N GLN A 160 -0.26 17.04 6.60
CA GLN A 160 -1.12 17.47 5.49
C GLN A 160 -1.91 16.29 4.87
N LEU A 161 -1.29 15.11 4.75
CA LEU A 161 -1.98 13.89 4.30
C LEU A 161 -3.07 13.44 5.28
N LYS A 162 -2.80 13.54 6.59
CA LYS A 162 -3.74 13.20 7.67
C LYS A 162 -4.92 14.18 7.73
N GLU A 163 -4.66 15.46 7.50
CA GLU A 163 -5.66 16.54 7.49
C GLU A 163 -6.38 16.65 6.14
N HIS A 164 -6.00 15.82 5.16
CA HIS A 164 -6.58 15.81 3.82
C HIS A 164 -6.42 17.14 3.06
N SER A 165 -5.43 17.95 3.38
CA SER A 165 -5.12 19.23 2.76
C SER A 165 -4.28 19.11 1.48
N ILE A 166 -3.68 17.95 1.21
CA ILE A 166 -2.92 17.68 -0.01
C ILE A 166 -3.87 17.48 -1.20
N THR A 167 -3.65 18.26 -2.27
CA THR A 167 -4.34 18.05 -3.55
C THR A 167 -3.82 16.77 -4.22
N ARG A 168 -4.74 15.86 -4.58
CA ARG A 168 -4.42 14.63 -5.33
C ARG A 168 -5.47 14.41 -6.39
N ARG A 169 -5.08 14.59 -7.66
CA ARG A 169 -5.96 14.36 -8.81
C ARG A 169 -5.38 13.25 -9.68
N TYR A 170 -6.25 12.33 -10.04
CA TYR A 170 -5.93 11.16 -10.84
C TYR A 170 -6.75 11.18 -12.12
N GLN A 171 -6.22 10.63 -13.18
CA GLN A 171 -6.99 10.30 -14.38
C GLN A 171 -7.14 8.80 -14.50
N ALA A 172 -8.31 8.35 -14.92
CA ALA A 172 -8.62 6.93 -15.10
C ALA A 172 -9.54 6.71 -16.30
N ILE A 173 -9.45 5.52 -16.89
CA ILE A 173 -10.44 5.04 -17.86
C ILE A 173 -11.22 3.92 -17.19
N VAL A 174 -12.54 4.05 -17.17
CA VAL A 174 -13.44 3.08 -16.55
C VAL A 174 -14.33 2.41 -17.58
N HIS A 175 -14.79 1.19 -17.28
CA HIS A 175 -15.76 0.48 -18.10
C HIS A 175 -17.14 1.12 -18.03
N GLY A 176 -17.83 1.15 -19.17
CA GLY A 176 -19.17 1.67 -19.33
C GLY A 176 -19.26 3.18 -19.41
N ALA A 177 -20.43 3.69 -19.76
CA ALA A 177 -20.74 5.11 -19.80
C ALA A 177 -21.35 5.54 -18.46
N LEU A 178 -20.64 6.39 -17.73
CA LEU A 178 -21.17 7.06 -16.53
C LEU A 178 -22.33 7.99 -16.95
N LYS A 179 -23.45 7.93 -16.22
CA LYS A 179 -24.64 8.76 -16.53
C LYS A 179 -24.42 10.20 -16.13
N ASP A 180 -23.94 10.40 -14.91
CA ASP A 180 -23.72 11.73 -14.33
C ASP A 180 -22.34 12.27 -14.71
N ASP A 181 -22.24 13.57 -14.92
CA ASP A 181 -20.97 14.23 -15.29
C ASP A 181 -19.97 14.28 -14.13
N GLU A 182 -20.47 14.24 -12.91
CA GLU A 182 -19.68 14.22 -11.68
C GLU A 182 -20.41 13.47 -10.58
N GLY A 183 -19.67 13.01 -9.58
CA GLY A 183 -20.25 12.33 -8.42
C GLY A 183 -19.25 12.16 -7.29
N VAL A 184 -19.79 11.75 -6.15
CA VAL A 184 -19.01 11.46 -4.93
C VAL A 184 -19.31 10.04 -4.50
N ILE A 185 -18.26 9.27 -4.22
CA ILE A 185 -18.36 7.94 -3.63
C ILE A 185 -17.78 8.05 -2.22
N ASP A 186 -18.67 8.01 -1.23
CA ASP A 186 -18.33 8.06 0.20
C ASP A 186 -18.67 6.72 0.83
N GLU A 187 -17.74 5.77 0.71
CA GLU A 187 -17.94 4.39 1.08
C GLU A 187 -16.70 3.85 1.83
N PRO A 188 -16.86 3.24 3.02
CA PRO A 188 -15.74 2.78 3.81
C PRO A 188 -15.00 1.62 3.14
N ILE A 189 -13.67 1.68 3.10
CA ILE A 189 -12.82 0.64 2.49
C ILE A 189 -12.09 -0.16 3.55
N GLY A 190 -12.19 -1.49 3.45
CA GLY A 190 -11.50 -2.46 4.29
C GLY A 190 -11.07 -3.70 3.52
N ARG A 191 -10.46 -4.65 4.23
CA ARG A 191 -10.17 -5.97 3.64
C ARG A 191 -11.48 -6.66 3.26
N SER A 192 -11.50 -7.28 2.08
CA SER A 192 -12.66 -8.05 1.64
C SER A 192 -12.91 -9.23 2.60
N PRO A 193 -14.14 -9.44 3.06
CA PRO A 193 -14.48 -10.59 3.90
C PRO A 193 -14.39 -11.92 3.14
N LYS A 194 -14.55 -11.88 1.80
CA LYS A 194 -14.50 -13.07 0.93
C LYS A 194 -13.11 -13.42 0.44
N ASP A 195 -12.25 -12.41 0.23
CA ASP A 195 -10.89 -12.60 -0.27
C ASP A 195 -9.95 -11.60 0.42
N ARG A 196 -9.21 -12.06 1.41
CA ARG A 196 -8.30 -11.23 2.21
C ARG A 196 -7.16 -10.57 1.42
N LYS A 197 -6.91 -10.99 0.18
CA LYS A 197 -5.94 -10.35 -0.72
C LYS A 197 -6.49 -9.09 -1.38
N LYS A 198 -7.82 -8.92 -1.37
CA LYS A 198 -8.51 -7.77 -1.98
C LYS A 198 -9.00 -6.77 -0.94
N MET A 199 -9.19 -5.54 -1.38
CA MET A 199 -9.95 -4.52 -0.67
C MET A 199 -11.40 -4.53 -1.18
N ALA A 200 -12.31 -4.02 -0.38
CA ALA A 200 -13.72 -3.88 -0.76
C ALA A 200 -14.37 -2.74 0.02
N VAL A 201 -15.52 -2.26 -0.42
CA VAL A 201 -16.43 -1.50 0.43
C VAL A 201 -16.82 -2.42 1.60
N ASN A 202 -16.58 -1.96 2.82
CA ASN A 202 -16.73 -2.77 4.03
C ASN A 202 -17.23 -1.91 5.19
N TYR A 203 -18.53 -1.96 5.45
CA TYR A 203 -19.18 -1.18 6.50
C TYR A 203 -18.88 -1.68 7.92
N SER A 204 -18.43 -2.93 8.08
CA SER A 204 -18.15 -3.49 9.40
C SER A 204 -16.77 -3.10 9.93
N ASN A 205 -15.72 -3.12 9.07
CA ASN A 205 -14.33 -2.91 9.46
C ASN A 205 -13.58 -1.99 8.49
N GLY A 206 -14.30 -1.27 7.64
CA GLY A 206 -13.72 -0.31 6.70
C GLY A 206 -13.37 1.00 7.39
N LYS A 207 -12.38 1.69 6.83
CA LYS A 207 -12.04 3.06 7.19
C LYS A 207 -12.73 4.00 6.20
N SER A 208 -13.23 5.14 6.66
CA SER A 208 -13.82 6.20 5.82
C SER A 208 -12.94 6.48 4.60
N ALA A 209 -13.58 6.55 3.44
CA ALA A 209 -12.93 6.83 2.18
C ALA A 209 -13.86 7.61 1.26
N VAL A 210 -13.35 8.73 0.70
CA VAL A 210 -14.12 9.65 -0.15
C VAL A 210 -13.36 9.90 -1.45
N THR A 211 -14.04 9.62 -2.57
CA THR A 211 -13.55 9.85 -3.93
C THR A 211 -14.56 10.68 -4.70
N HIS A 212 -14.16 11.85 -5.19
CA HIS A 212 -14.92 12.62 -6.16
C HIS A 212 -14.49 12.20 -7.57
N TYR A 213 -15.42 12.04 -8.48
CA TYR A 213 -15.11 11.85 -9.90
C TYR A 213 -15.78 12.91 -10.77
N LYS A 214 -15.14 13.23 -11.89
CA LYS A 214 -15.64 14.10 -12.95
C LYS A 214 -15.37 13.46 -14.31
N VAL A 215 -16.38 13.39 -15.14
CA VAL A 215 -16.26 12.88 -16.51
C VAL A 215 -15.51 13.90 -17.36
N LEU A 216 -14.46 13.44 -18.03
CA LEU A 216 -13.71 14.21 -19.00
C LEU A 216 -14.19 13.92 -20.44
N THR A 217 -14.37 12.62 -20.77
CA THR A 217 -14.84 12.19 -22.09
C THR A 217 -15.61 10.88 -21.97
N ARG A 218 -16.73 10.77 -22.65
CA ARG A 218 -17.47 9.51 -22.81
C ARG A 218 -17.16 8.90 -24.15
N PHE A 219 -16.86 7.61 -24.12
CA PHE A 219 -16.73 6.74 -25.29
C PHE A 219 -17.87 5.74 -25.28
N LYS A 220 -18.02 4.95 -26.34
CA LYS A 220 -19.10 3.97 -26.49
C LYS A 220 -19.22 3.01 -25.29
N ASP A 221 -18.11 2.40 -24.89
CA ASP A 221 -18.06 1.38 -23.85
C ASP A 221 -17.18 1.77 -22.64
N PHE A 222 -16.68 2.98 -22.61
CA PHE A 222 -15.74 3.47 -21.60
C PHE A 222 -15.97 4.94 -21.26
N THR A 223 -15.48 5.36 -20.11
CA THR A 223 -15.46 6.77 -19.73
C THR A 223 -14.08 7.16 -19.21
N HIS A 224 -13.53 8.24 -19.71
CA HIS A 224 -12.35 8.91 -19.16
C HIS A 224 -12.78 9.86 -18.06
N ILE A 225 -12.22 9.72 -16.88
CA ILE A 225 -12.59 10.49 -15.69
C ILE A 225 -11.37 11.11 -15.01
N GLU A 226 -11.58 12.23 -14.33
CA GLU A 226 -10.69 12.73 -13.28
C GLU A 226 -11.26 12.30 -11.92
N CYS A 227 -10.38 11.84 -11.01
CA CYS A 227 -10.72 11.55 -9.62
C CYS A 227 -9.95 12.47 -8.69
N ARG A 228 -10.64 13.13 -7.74
CA ARG A 228 -10.04 13.87 -6.64
C ARG A 228 -10.25 13.10 -5.33
N LEU A 229 -9.17 12.89 -4.61
CA LEU A 229 -9.18 12.14 -3.35
C LEU A 229 -9.19 13.06 -2.13
N GLU A 230 -10.10 12.82 -1.18
CA GLU A 230 -9.97 13.34 0.18
C GLU A 230 -9.10 12.38 1.02
N THR A 231 -9.36 11.10 0.96
CA THR A 231 -8.63 10.04 1.67
C THR A 231 -7.70 9.28 0.73
N GLY A 232 -6.79 8.45 1.26
CA GLY A 232 -5.85 7.64 0.48
C GLY A 232 -5.80 6.19 0.95
N ARG A 233 -6.91 5.43 0.83
CA ARG A 233 -6.95 4.01 1.20
C ARG A 233 -6.36 3.16 0.08
N THR A 234 -5.85 2.01 0.46
CA THR A 234 -5.32 1.03 -0.51
C THR A 234 -6.36 0.71 -1.58
N HIS A 235 -5.99 0.83 -2.86
CA HIS A 235 -6.84 0.61 -4.03
C HIS A 235 -8.12 1.47 -4.08
N GLN A 236 -8.15 2.63 -3.41
CA GLN A 236 -9.38 3.39 -3.18
C GLN A 236 -10.18 3.66 -4.46
N ILE A 237 -9.59 4.32 -5.47
CA ILE A 237 -10.29 4.62 -6.74
C ILE A 237 -10.76 3.34 -7.41
N ARG A 238 -9.94 2.30 -7.41
CA ARG A 238 -10.24 1.00 -8.04
C ARG A 238 -11.44 0.33 -7.40
N VAL A 239 -11.49 0.30 -6.06
CA VAL A 239 -12.60 -0.27 -5.27
C VAL A 239 -13.86 0.56 -5.44
N HIS A 240 -13.77 1.89 -5.31
CA HIS A 240 -14.92 2.78 -5.42
C HIS A 240 -15.56 2.73 -6.81
N MET A 241 -14.77 2.83 -7.88
CA MET A 241 -15.33 2.75 -9.23
C MET A 241 -15.92 1.37 -9.52
N ALA A 242 -15.30 0.30 -9.02
CA ALA A 242 -15.87 -1.04 -9.15
C ALA A 242 -17.17 -1.20 -8.36
N SER A 243 -17.31 -0.59 -7.18
CA SER A 243 -18.52 -0.67 -6.35
C SER A 243 -19.75 -0.05 -7.01
N ILE A 244 -19.55 0.97 -7.84
CA ILE A 244 -20.63 1.60 -8.62
C ILE A 244 -20.83 0.97 -10.02
N GLY A 245 -20.14 -0.17 -10.30
CA GLY A 245 -20.29 -0.90 -11.57
C GLY A 245 -19.40 -0.43 -12.71
N HIS A 246 -18.46 0.49 -12.45
CA HIS A 246 -17.55 1.06 -13.44
C HIS A 246 -16.07 0.79 -13.09
N PRO A 247 -15.61 -0.49 -13.03
CA PRO A 247 -14.22 -0.80 -12.72
C PRO A 247 -13.26 -0.19 -13.74
N LEU A 248 -12.01 0.02 -13.32
CA LEU A 248 -10.99 0.59 -14.20
C LEU A 248 -10.63 -0.38 -15.31
N LEU A 249 -10.41 0.14 -16.50
CA LEU A 249 -9.96 -0.63 -17.65
C LEU A 249 -8.54 -1.19 -17.38
N GLY A 250 -8.35 -2.48 -17.64
CA GLY A 250 -7.09 -3.18 -17.36
C GLY A 250 -6.89 -3.62 -15.91
N ASP A 251 -7.84 -3.37 -15.01
CA ASP A 251 -7.73 -3.82 -13.62
C ASP A 251 -8.01 -5.33 -13.50
N ALA A 252 -6.93 -6.10 -13.34
CA ALA A 252 -7.03 -7.56 -13.21
C ALA A 252 -7.64 -8.04 -11.88
N VAL A 253 -7.78 -7.14 -10.88
CA VAL A 253 -8.27 -7.48 -9.54
C VAL A 253 -9.77 -7.19 -9.41
N TYR A 254 -10.22 -6.04 -9.90
CA TYR A 254 -11.57 -5.53 -9.73
C TYR A 254 -12.36 -5.43 -11.04
N GLY A 255 -11.68 -5.51 -12.18
CA GLY A 255 -12.28 -5.45 -13.50
C GLY A 255 -12.70 -6.80 -14.06
N PRO A 256 -13.23 -6.80 -15.29
CA PRO A 256 -13.57 -8.03 -16.02
C PRO A 256 -12.33 -8.91 -16.25
N ALA A 257 -12.53 -10.23 -16.26
CA ALA A 257 -11.44 -11.20 -16.48
C ALA A 257 -10.75 -11.06 -17.86
N LYS A 258 -11.45 -10.51 -18.84
CA LYS A 258 -10.90 -10.23 -20.18
C LYS A 258 -10.84 -8.73 -20.42
N CYS A 259 -9.63 -8.23 -20.64
CA CYS A 259 -9.41 -6.86 -21.09
C CYS A 259 -9.35 -6.84 -22.63
N PRO A 260 -10.10 -5.94 -23.31
CA PRO A 260 -10.07 -5.85 -24.77
C PRO A 260 -8.79 -5.23 -25.33
N TYR A 261 -7.97 -4.65 -24.46
CA TYR A 261 -6.70 -4.01 -24.82
C TYR A 261 -5.53 -4.70 -24.11
N LYS A 262 -4.37 -4.70 -24.77
CA LYS A 262 -3.14 -5.23 -24.17
C LYS A 262 -2.58 -4.19 -23.20
N LEU A 263 -2.91 -4.31 -21.93
CA LEU A 263 -2.48 -3.42 -20.86
C LEU A 263 -1.68 -4.19 -19.79
N GLN A 264 -0.73 -3.53 -19.16
CA GLN A 264 0.07 -4.11 -18.09
C GLN A 264 -0.74 -4.18 -16.78
N GLY A 265 -1.61 -3.21 -16.53
CA GLY A 265 -2.44 -3.10 -15.34
C GLY A 265 -3.57 -2.08 -15.52
N GLN A 266 -4.13 -1.61 -14.42
CA GLN A 266 -5.21 -0.62 -14.41
C GLN A 266 -4.79 0.72 -15.04
N THR A 267 -5.66 1.29 -15.86
CA THR A 267 -5.48 2.65 -16.40
C THR A 267 -5.78 3.68 -15.32
N LEU A 268 -4.77 3.97 -14.51
CA LEU A 268 -4.82 4.94 -13.41
C LEU A 268 -3.52 5.74 -13.38
N HIS A 269 -3.64 7.05 -13.38
CA HIS A 269 -2.51 7.97 -13.40
C HIS A 269 -2.68 9.05 -12.33
N ALA A 270 -1.73 9.18 -11.42
CA ALA A 270 -1.64 10.27 -10.44
C ALA A 270 -1.13 11.52 -11.15
N GLY A 271 -2.05 12.27 -11.78
CA GLY A 271 -1.70 13.37 -12.68
C GLY A 271 -1.23 14.63 -11.95
N ILE A 272 -1.79 14.93 -10.77
CA ILE A 272 -1.49 16.16 -10.03
C ILE A 272 -1.32 15.86 -8.54
N LEU A 273 -0.28 16.47 -7.96
CA LEU A 273 -0.05 16.51 -6.51
C LEU A 273 0.30 17.93 -6.09
N GLY A 274 -0.48 18.48 -5.14
CA GLY A 274 -0.26 19.83 -4.57
C GLY A 274 -0.18 19.77 -3.04
N PHE A 275 0.75 20.52 -2.48
CA PHE A 275 1.03 20.56 -1.04
C PHE A 275 1.58 21.91 -0.63
N VAL A 276 1.53 22.22 0.67
CA VAL A 276 2.23 23.36 1.25
C VAL A 276 3.66 22.94 1.56
N HIS A 277 4.64 23.66 1.01
CA HIS A 277 6.04 23.32 1.17
C HIS A 277 6.48 23.39 2.64
N PRO A 278 7.17 22.35 3.18
CA PRO A 278 7.45 22.21 4.61
C PRO A 278 8.24 23.38 5.24
N ARG A 279 9.11 23.97 4.47
CA ARG A 279 10.01 25.04 4.93
C ARG A 279 9.53 26.44 4.59
N THR A 280 9.04 26.63 3.36
CA THR A 280 8.64 27.98 2.89
C THR A 280 7.21 28.34 3.25
N GLY A 281 6.35 27.36 3.50
CA GLY A 281 4.92 27.54 3.72
C GLY A 281 4.13 27.93 2.45
N GLU A 282 4.77 27.91 1.28
CA GLU A 282 4.12 28.23 0.00
C GLU A 282 3.40 26.99 -0.56
N TYR A 283 2.24 27.19 -1.16
CA TYR A 283 1.56 26.12 -1.89
C TYR A 283 2.27 25.86 -3.23
N MET A 284 2.59 24.60 -3.47
CA MET A 284 3.21 24.13 -4.71
C MET A 284 2.37 23.02 -5.32
N GLU A 285 2.22 23.00 -6.64
CA GLU A 285 1.49 21.97 -7.37
C GLU A 285 2.31 21.47 -8.55
N PHE A 286 2.38 20.16 -8.71
CA PHE A 286 3.15 19.50 -9.76
C PHE A 286 2.27 18.54 -10.55
N SER A 287 2.52 18.48 -11.84
CA SER A 287 1.81 17.59 -12.75
C SER A 287 2.77 16.62 -13.44
N ALA A 288 2.36 15.37 -13.59
CA ALA A 288 3.01 14.42 -14.46
C ALA A 288 2.22 14.30 -15.78
N PRO A 289 2.89 14.24 -16.93
CA PRO A 289 2.22 13.99 -18.21
C PRO A 289 1.61 12.59 -18.22
N LEU A 290 0.50 12.42 -18.94
CA LEU A 290 -0.06 11.09 -19.18
C LEU A 290 0.99 10.22 -19.86
N PRO A 291 1.15 8.95 -19.45
CA PRO A 291 2.07 8.05 -20.12
C PRO A 291 1.56 7.70 -21.52
N GLU A 292 2.48 7.46 -22.45
CA GLU A 292 2.18 7.24 -23.87
C GLU A 292 1.09 6.19 -24.11
N TYR A 293 1.12 5.06 -23.37
CA TYR A 293 0.11 4.01 -23.49
C TYR A 293 -1.31 4.51 -23.16
N PHE A 294 -1.43 5.45 -22.21
CA PHE A 294 -2.71 6.01 -21.80
C PHE A 294 -3.24 6.97 -22.87
N GLU A 295 -2.39 7.84 -23.41
CA GLU A 295 -2.75 8.74 -24.51
C GLU A 295 -3.12 7.97 -25.79
N GLU A 296 -2.33 6.93 -26.12
CA GLU A 296 -2.66 6.05 -27.26
C GLU A 296 -4.01 5.37 -27.07
N LEU A 297 -4.30 4.93 -25.86
CA LEU A 297 -5.57 4.28 -25.54
C LEU A 297 -6.73 5.27 -25.74
N LEU A 298 -6.61 6.50 -25.22
CA LEU A 298 -7.63 7.54 -25.42
C LEU A 298 -7.89 7.83 -26.93
N ARG A 299 -6.85 7.77 -27.77
CA ARG A 299 -7.00 7.94 -29.22
C ARG A 299 -7.67 6.75 -29.92
N LYS A 300 -7.53 5.55 -29.36
CA LYS A 300 -8.05 4.29 -29.94
C LYS A 300 -9.47 3.94 -29.51
N LEU A 301 -9.95 4.53 -28.40
CA LEU A 301 -11.29 4.26 -27.91
C LEU A 301 -12.36 4.77 -28.90
N PRO A 302 -13.36 3.94 -29.26
CA PRO A 302 -14.43 4.35 -30.15
C PRO A 302 -15.29 5.43 -29.50
N GLY A 303 -15.59 6.49 -30.27
CA GLY A 303 -16.47 7.60 -29.83
C GLY A 303 -17.93 7.18 -29.63
#